data_63f391665402e9df8325b2d5ed5d3be6
#
_entry.id   63f391665402e9df8325b2d5ed5d3be6
#
_cell.length_a   1.000
_cell.length_b   1.000
_cell.length_c   1.000
_cell.angle_alpha   90.00
_cell.angle_beta   90.00
_cell.angle_gamma   90.00
#
_symmetry.space_group_name_H-M   'P 1'
#
loop_
_entity.id
_entity.type
_entity.pdbx_description
1 polymer ?
#
loop_
_entity_poly.entity_id
_entity_poly.type
_entity_poly.pdbx_seq_one_letter_code
_entity_poly.pdbx_strand_id
1 'polypeptide(L)'
;MSKKEEGHSEPVWNLAELLERVDNDQELLRELLNIFKDDFPQTIRSLQSAVNSEDLKNSSRLSHTLKGMLSSLGATPAAAAAAKLEALSSAGETGSLEGAFSALEAEARRLLPELEAYMAEVRH
;
A
#
# COMPACT_ATOMS: atom_id res chain seq x y z
N MET A 1 -3.26 26.87 -9.16
CA MET A 1 -3.41 26.38 -9.27
C MET A 1 -3.33 25.55 -9.19
N SER A 2 -3.32 25.40 -8.95
CA SER A 2 -3.38 24.66 -8.99
C SER A 2 -3.30 23.74 -8.90
N LYS A 3 -3.26 23.47 -8.84
CA LYS A 3 -3.31 22.76 -8.92
C LYS A 3 -3.25 21.86 -8.70
N LYS A 4 -3.23 21.70 -8.45
CA LYS A 4 -3.29 21.07 -8.35
C LYS A 4 -3.44 20.30 -8.40
N GLU A 5 -3.59 20.33 -8.47
CA GLU A 5 -3.94 19.87 -8.65
C GLU A 5 -4.09 19.19 -8.96
N GLU A 6 -4.11 19.31 -9.35
CA GLU A 6 -4.49 18.67 -9.67
C GLU A 6 -4.64 17.43 -9.62
N GLY A 7 -4.46 17.17 -10.19
CA GLY A 7 -4.83 15.85 -10.50
C GLY A 7 -4.87 14.90 -9.33
N HIS A 8 -3.96 14.98 -8.49
CA HIS A 8 -3.88 14.13 -7.31
C HIS A 8 -4.17 14.91 -6.07
N SER A 9 -5.42 14.95 -5.76
CA SER A 9 -5.83 15.62 -4.53
C SER A 9 -5.75 14.68 -3.34
N GLU A 10 -5.68 13.38 -3.59
CA GLU A 10 -5.69 12.41 -2.50
C GLU A 10 -4.31 12.25 -1.88
N PRO A 11 -4.19 12.38 -0.55
CA PRO A 11 -2.89 12.15 0.08
C PRO A 11 -2.49 10.69 0.01
N VAL A 12 -1.17 10.43 0.09
CA VAL A 12 -0.68 9.06 0.03
C VAL A 12 -1.12 8.22 1.22
N TRP A 13 -1.38 8.87 2.36
CA TRP A 13 -1.96 8.18 3.51
C TRP A 13 -2.68 9.20 4.39
N ASN A 14 -3.54 8.69 5.26
CA ASN A 14 -4.32 9.56 6.13
C ASN A 14 -3.84 9.38 7.57
N LEU A 15 -2.81 10.13 7.92
CA LEU A 15 -2.20 10.04 9.24
C LEU A 15 -3.17 10.44 10.35
N ALA A 16 -3.97 11.48 10.11
CA ALA A 16 -4.90 11.96 11.11
C ALA A 16 -5.91 10.88 11.49
N GLU A 17 -6.45 10.20 10.49
CA GLU A 17 -7.39 9.12 10.73
C GLU A 17 -6.74 7.96 11.45
N LEU A 18 -5.50 7.65 11.08
CA LEU A 18 -4.77 6.55 11.70
C LEU A 18 -4.49 6.83 13.17
N LEU A 19 -4.07 8.07 13.48
CA LEU A 19 -3.86 8.45 14.86
C LEU A 19 -5.13 8.35 15.69
N GLU A 20 -6.26 8.71 15.08
CA GLU A 20 -7.54 8.61 15.75
C GLU A 20 -7.88 7.17 16.11
N ARG A 21 -7.57 6.25 15.20
CA ARG A 21 -7.84 4.83 15.42
C ARG A 21 -7.06 4.24 16.58
N VAL A 22 -5.87 4.77 16.85
CA VAL A 22 -5.05 4.29 17.96
C VAL A 22 -5.11 5.24 19.15
N ASP A 23 -6.15 6.08 19.22
CA ASP A 23 -6.37 7.02 20.32
C ASP A 23 -5.16 7.91 20.56
N ASN A 24 -4.49 8.32 19.50
CA ASN A 24 -3.31 9.15 19.53
C ASN A 24 -2.13 8.52 20.29
N ASP A 25 -2.13 7.19 20.39
CA ASP A 25 -1.02 6.47 20.98
C ASP A 25 0.10 6.34 19.94
N GLN A 26 1.02 7.30 19.99
CA GLN A 26 2.08 7.37 19.00
C GLN A 26 3.07 6.20 19.10
N GLU A 27 3.22 5.66 20.30
CA GLU A 27 4.09 4.50 20.48
C GLU A 27 3.51 3.28 19.79
N LEU A 28 2.22 3.05 19.98
CA LEU A 28 1.55 1.95 19.31
C LEU A 28 1.60 2.11 17.80
N LEU A 29 1.36 3.33 17.32
CA LEU A 29 1.40 3.59 15.89
C LEU A 29 2.77 3.29 15.32
N ARG A 30 3.82 3.72 16.02
CA ARG A 30 5.19 3.47 15.55
C ARG A 30 5.47 1.98 15.46
N GLU A 31 4.98 1.20 16.43
CA GLU A 31 5.14 -0.26 16.38
C GLU A 31 4.45 -0.86 15.17
N LEU A 32 3.25 -0.39 14.89
CA LEU A 32 2.50 -0.88 13.72
C LEU A 32 3.23 -0.54 12.43
N LEU A 33 3.77 0.67 12.34
CA LEU A 33 4.51 1.08 11.15
C LEU A 33 5.80 0.27 10.98
N ASN A 34 6.46 -0.07 12.07
CA ASN A 34 7.64 -0.92 12.00
C ASN A 34 7.31 -2.30 11.46
N ILE A 35 6.19 -2.87 11.92
CA ILE A 35 5.75 -4.16 11.41
C ILE A 35 5.46 -4.07 9.92
N PHE A 36 4.78 -3.01 9.51
CA PHE A 36 4.49 -2.80 8.09
C PHE A 36 5.77 -2.68 7.28
N LYS A 37 6.74 -1.92 7.75
CA LYS A 37 8.00 -1.73 7.03
C LYS A 37 8.76 -3.04 6.85
N ASP A 38 8.63 -3.94 7.80
CA ASP A 38 9.30 -5.24 7.71
C ASP A 38 8.56 -6.19 6.79
N ASP A 39 7.22 -6.23 6.89
CA ASP A 39 6.41 -7.21 6.16
C ASP A 39 6.13 -6.80 4.72
N PHE A 40 5.95 -5.50 4.48
CA PHE A 40 5.53 -5.03 3.17
C PHE A 40 6.49 -5.39 2.05
N PRO A 41 7.81 -5.17 2.19
CA PRO A 41 8.73 -5.52 1.09
C PRO A 41 8.71 -7.00 0.76
N GLN A 42 8.58 -7.86 1.77
CA GLN A 42 8.53 -9.30 1.53
C GLN A 42 7.26 -9.69 0.79
N THR A 43 6.14 -9.10 1.17
CA THR A 43 4.86 -9.40 0.52
C THR A 43 4.87 -8.90 -0.91
N ILE A 44 5.46 -7.73 -1.16
CA ILE A 44 5.58 -7.18 -2.52
C ILE A 44 6.44 -8.11 -3.39
N ARG A 45 7.55 -8.62 -2.85
CA ARG A 45 8.40 -9.52 -3.61
C ARG A 45 7.67 -10.83 -3.96
N SER A 46 6.93 -11.34 -3.00
CA SER A 46 6.14 -12.56 -3.26
C SER A 46 5.07 -12.31 -4.31
N LEU A 47 4.44 -11.15 -4.25
CA LEU A 47 3.44 -10.78 -5.25
C LEU A 47 4.06 -10.63 -6.63
N GLN A 48 5.23 -9.99 -6.71
CA GLN A 48 5.90 -9.84 -7.99
C GLN A 48 6.19 -11.21 -8.61
N SER A 49 6.64 -12.15 -7.80
CA SER A 49 6.91 -13.49 -8.26
C SER A 49 5.65 -14.16 -8.80
N ALA A 50 4.53 -14.01 -8.08
CA ALA A 50 3.26 -14.58 -8.51
C ALA A 50 2.78 -13.95 -9.82
N VAL A 51 2.94 -12.64 -9.95
CA VAL A 51 2.55 -11.94 -11.19
C VAL A 51 3.42 -12.42 -12.35
N ASN A 52 4.72 -12.52 -12.14
CA ASN A 52 5.65 -12.93 -13.18
C ASN A 52 5.36 -14.34 -13.69
N SER A 53 4.93 -15.24 -12.79
CA SER A 53 4.63 -16.61 -13.15
C SER A 53 3.15 -16.83 -13.48
N GLU A 54 2.37 -15.76 -13.49
CA GLU A 54 0.93 -15.81 -13.76
C GLU A 54 0.20 -16.76 -12.80
N ASP A 55 0.64 -16.77 -11.56
CA ASP A 55 0.01 -17.56 -10.51
C ASP A 55 -1.17 -16.76 -9.97
N LEU A 56 -2.32 -16.92 -10.60
CA LEU A 56 -3.50 -16.12 -10.32
C LEU A 56 -3.98 -16.28 -8.88
N LYS A 57 -3.93 -17.47 -8.36
CA LYS A 57 -4.41 -17.74 -7.01
C LYS A 57 -3.58 -16.98 -5.98
N ASN A 58 -2.26 -17.07 -6.06
CA ASN A 58 -1.38 -16.38 -5.13
C ASN A 58 -1.37 -14.88 -5.38
N SER A 59 -1.46 -14.47 -6.65
CA SER A 59 -1.54 -13.06 -6.97
C SER A 59 -2.78 -12.43 -6.34
N SER A 60 -3.92 -13.10 -6.43
CA SER A 60 -5.16 -12.61 -5.81
C SER A 60 -5.04 -12.56 -4.29
N ARG A 61 -4.51 -13.62 -3.69
CA ARG A 61 -4.37 -13.72 -2.24
C ARG A 61 -3.44 -12.66 -1.67
N LEU A 62 -2.29 -12.48 -2.31
CA LEU A 62 -1.30 -11.52 -1.84
C LEU A 62 -1.77 -10.07 -2.05
N SER A 63 -2.47 -9.82 -3.17
CA SER A 63 -3.04 -8.50 -3.42
C SER A 63 -4.08 -8.16 -2.37
N HIS A 64 -4.89 -9.14 -1.98
CA HIS A 64 -5.89 -8.95 -0.94
C HIS A 64 -5.22 -8.60 0.38
N THR A 65 -4.15 -9.31 0.73
CA THR A 65 -3.40 -9.04 1.95
C THR A 65 -2.85 -7.63 1.95
N LEU A 66 -2.24 -7.22 0.82
CA LEU A 66 -1.69 -5.87 0.70
C LEU A 66 -2.77 -4.81 0.78
N LYS A 67 -3.92 -5.07 0.16
CA LYS A 67 -5.03 -4.14 0.23
C LYS A 67 -5.43 -3.89 1.68
N GLY A 68 -5.50 -4.97 2.49
CA GLY A 68 -5.82 -4.84 3.91
C GLY A 68 -4.79 -4.05 4.67
N MET A 69 -3.50 -4.35 4.44
CA MET A 69 -2.42 -3.64 5.11
C MET A 69 -2.46 -2.14 4.79
N LEU A 70 -2.63 -1.83 3.51
CA LEU A 70 -2.60 -0.44 3.05
C LEU A 70 -3.84 0.32 3.51
N SER A 71 -4.99 -0.34 3.51
CA SER A 71 -6.22 0.27 4.01
C SER A 71 -6.09 0.61 5.49
N SER A 72 -5.46 -0.26 6.25
CA SER A 72 -5.26 -0.03 7.68
C SER A 72 -4.43 1.21 7.95
N LEU A 73 -3.54 1.56 7.03
CA LEU A 73 -2.72 2.76 7.15
C LEU A 73 -3.40 4.01 6.61
N GLY A 74 -4.57 3.87 6.04
CA GLY A 74 -5.19 5.01 5.37
C GLY A 74 -4.49 5.37 4.08
N ALA A 75 -3.73 4.43 3.50
CA ALA A 75 -3.00 4.65 2.25
C ALA A 75 -3.93 4.33 1.07
N THR A 76 -4.91 5.19 0.87
CA THR A 76 -5.99 4.96 -0.07
C THR A 76 -5.53 4.72 -1.51
N PRO A 77 -4.62 5.54 -2.07
CA PRO A 77 -4.18 5.30 -3.45
C PRO A 77 -3.52 3.93 -3.63
N ALA A 78 -2.65 3.55 -2.69
CA ALA A 78 -1.96 2.26 -2.79
C ALA A 78 -2.94 1.11 -2.56
N ALA A 79 -3.88 1.28 -1.63
CA ALA A 79 -4.90 0.26 -1.37
C ALA A 79 -5.78 0.04 -2.60
N ALA A 80 -6.12 1.13 -3.29
CA ALA A 80 -6.91 1.03 -4.53
C ALA A 80 -6.15 0.28 -5.60
N ALA A 81 -4.85 0.53 -5.72
CA ALA A 81 -4.02 -0.19 -6.69
C ALA A 81 -3.97 -1.68 -6.37
N ALA A 82 -3.87 -2.04 -5.09
CA ALA A 82 -3.86 -3.43 -4.67
C ALA A 82 -5.22 -4.09 -4.97
N ALA A 83 -6.30 -3.36 -4.72
CA ALA A 83 -7.65 -3.87 -5.00
C ALA A 83 -7.84 -4.17 -6.48
N LYS A 84 -7.30 -3.29 -7.33
CA LYS A 84 -7.41 -3.50 -8.76
C LYS A 84 -6.65 -4.75 -9.19
N LEU A 85 -5.45 -4.94 -8.65
CA LEU A 85 -4.66 -6.11 -8.96
C LEU A 85 -5.38 -7.38 -8.50
N GLU A 86 -5.99 -7.33 -7.32
CA GLU A 86 -6.78 -8.46 -6.83
C GLU A 86 -7.92 -8.80 -7.78
N ALA A 87 -8.64 -7.77 -8.23
CA ALA A 87 -9.78 -7.98 -9.13
C ALA A 87 -9.35 -8.59 -10.46
N LEU A 88 -8.24 -8.09 -11.01
CA LEU A 88 -7.72 -8.62 -12.28
C LEU A 88 -7.26 -10.06 -12.12
N SER A 89 -6.61 -10.38 -11.01
CA SER A 89 -6.17 -11.75 -10.74
C SER A 89 -7.36 -12.69 -10.63
N SER A 90 -8.39 -12.27 -9.91
CA SER A 90 -9.59 -13.09 -9.74
C SER A 90 -10.35 -13.28 -11.05
N ALA A 91 -10.27 -12.30 -11.94
CA ALA A 91 -10.93 -12.38 -13.23
C ALA A 91 -10.11 -13.14 -14.28
N GLY A 92 -8.88 -13.50 -13.95
CA GLY A 92 -8.02 -14.23 -14.88
C GLY A 92 -7.42 -13.36 -15.98
N GLU A 93 -7.30 -12.06 -15.72
CA GLU A 93 -6.80 -11.10 -16.71
C GLU A 93 -5.28 -11.04 -16.67
N THR A 94 -4.63 -12.12 -17.10
CA THR A 94 -3.17 -12.24 -16.98
C THR A 94 -2.42 -11.15 -17.73
N GLY A 95 -2.96 -10.69 -18.86
CA GLY A 95 -2.28 -9.67 -19.65
C GLY A 95 -2.24 -8.30 -18.98
N SER A 96 -3.04 -8.09 -17.92
CA SER A 96 -3.11 -6.82 -17.23
C SER A 96 -2.38 -6.81 -15.89
N LEU A 97 -1.89 -7.96 -15.45
CA LEU A 97 -1.30 -8.08 -14.11
C LEU A 97 -0.04 -7.23 -13.94
N GLU A 98 0.83 -7.26 -14.93
CA GLU A 98 2.10 -6.56 -14.83
C GLU A 98 1.91 -5.04 -14.70
N GLY A 99 1.02 -4.49 -15.52
CA GLY A 99 0.70 -3.07 -15.45
C GLY A 99 0.09 -2.68 -14.12
N ALA A 100 -0.81 -3.52 -13.62
CA ALA A 100 -1.45 -3.26 -12.33
C ALA A 100 -0.44 -3.36 -11.19
N PHE A 101 0.49 -4.32 -11.28
CA PHE A 101 1.54 -4.43 -10.27
C PHE A 101 2.45 -3.21 -10.29
N SER A 102 2.80 -2.72 -11.48
CA SER A 102 3.63 -1.52 -11.59
C SER A 102 2.95 -0.31 -10.97
N ALA A 103 1.64 -0.19 -11.13
CA ALA A 103 0.89 0.90 -10.52
C ALA A 103 0.93 0.82 -9.01
N LEU A 104 0.78 -0.39 -8.46
CA LEU A 104 0.87 -0.60 -7.02
C LEU A 104 2.28 -0.24 -6.51
N GLU A 105 3.29 -0.66 -7.23
CA GLU A 105 4.68 -0.38 -6.86
C GLU A 105 4.96 1.12 -6.84
N ALA A 106 4.40 1.84 -7.82
CA ALA A 106 4.57 3.29 -7.88
C ALA A 106 3.94 3.97 -6.67
N GLU A 107 2.76 3.51 -6.27
CA GLU A 107 2.11 4.08 -5.08
C GLU A 107 2.88 3.76 -3.82
N ALA A 108 3.46 2.57 -3.74
CA ALA A 108 4.28 2.19 -2.59
C ALA A 108 5.51 3.09 -2.48
N ARG A 109 6.11 3.43 -3.62
CA ARG A 109 7.28 4.31 -3.62
C ARG A 109 6.95 5.72 -3.14
N ARG A 110 5.71 6.14 -3.33
CA ARG A 110 5.26 7.43 -2.83
C ARG A 110 4.98 7.37 -1.33
N LEU A 111 4.50 6.23 -0.87
CA LEU A 111 4.08 6.06 0.52
C LEU A 111 5.24 5.90 1.49
N LEU A 112 6.21 5.05 1.15
CA LEU A 112 7.26 4.67 2.09
C LEU A 112 8.05 5.84 2.65
N PRO A 113 8.46 6.84 1.84
CA PRO A 113 9.17 7.99 2.40
C PRO A 113 8.33 8.77 3.41
N GLU A 114 7.02 8.83 3.21
CA GLU A 114 6.13 9.52 4.13
C GLU A 114 6.07 8.82 5.48
N LEU A 115 6.02 7.49 5.46
CA LEU A 115 6.04 6.72 6.69
C LEU A 115 7.35 6.91 7.42
N GLU A 116 8.46 6.87 6.69
CA GLU A 116 9.77 7.02 7.31
C GLU A 116 9.97 8.41 7.89
N ALA A 117 9.48 9.42 7.20
CA ALA A 117 9.58 10.80 7.70
C ALA A 117 8.82 10.95 9.00
N TYR A 118 7.62 10.37 9.07
CA TYR A 118 6.83 10.44 10.29
C TYR A 118 7.54 9.70 11.43
N MET A 119 8.06 8.51 11.15
CA MET A 119 8.73 7.72 12.16
C MET A 119 9.98 8.41 12.70
N ALA A 120 10.70 9.11 11.83
CA ALA A 120 11.86 9.87 12.25
C ALA A 120 11.46 11.02 13.17
N GLU A 121 10.33 11.65 12.89
CA GLU A 121 9.83 12.76 13.71
C GLU A 121 9.48 12.32 15.12
N VAL A 122 8.83 11.18 15.26
CA VAL A 122 8.32 10.75 16.56
C VAL A 122 9.35 9.97 17.38
N ARG A 123 10.56 9.87 16.88
CA ARG A 123 11.63 9.17 17.61
C ARG A 123 12.19 10.00 18.76
N HIS A 124 11.94 11.27 18.75
CA HIS A 124 12.46 12.17 19.79
C HIS A 124 11.68 12.04 21.10
#